data_2558e88d4b9fdd2356ae9ad0dd7ff727
#
_entry.id   2558e88d4b9fdd2356ae9ad0dd7ff727
#
_cell.length_a   1.000
_cell.length_b   1.000
_cell.length_c   1.000
_cell.angle_alpha   90.00
_cell.angle_beta   90.00
_cell.angle_gamma   90.00
#
_symmetry.space_group_name_H-M   'P 1'
#
loop_
_entity.id
_entity.type
_entity.pdbx_description
1 polymer ?
#
loop_
_entity_poly.entity_id
_entity_poly.type
_entity_poly.pdbx_seq_one_letter_code
_entity_poly.pdbx_strand_id
1 'polypeptide(L)'
;YTTAIEQLSSDKASIRLGGVYTLVGLVDEWLADDKTIPNIEERRKEGQVIINNLCAYIRSPFLLAERTKQLDAPYAKDLQKNFGGDIEKFNEDKQYFAQEKAALEEERQVRQSIIKEMREHLSKNYSKSGPWSDFDYDFSDAHFFYPVNFNDSYFGTSIVNFSGATFTQADF
;
A
#
# COMPACT_ATOMS: atom_id res chain seq x y z
N TYR A 1 9.27 11.75 11.91
CA TYR A 1 8.61 10.43 12.08
C TYR A 1 7.13 10.57 12.43
N THR A 2 6.81 11.21 13.54
CA THR A 2 5.41 11.36 13.99
C THR A 2 4.53 12.03 12.94
N THR A 3 4.99 13.11 12.31
CA THR A 3 4.26 13.81 11.25
C THR A 3 4.01 12.90 10.05
N ALA A 4 5.00 12.08 9.64
CA ALA A 4 4.85 11.16 8.53
C ALA A 4 3.83 10.06 8.84
N ILE A 5 3.82 9.54 10.06
CA ILE A 5 2.82 8.55 10.51
C ILE A 5 1.42 9.17 10.50
N GLU A 6 1.26 10.40 10.98
CA GLU A 6 -0.02 11.11 10.93
C GLU A 6 -0.51 11.33 9.50
N GLN A 7 0.40 11.60 8.56
CA GLN A 7 0.07 11.75 7.15
C GLN A 7 -0.56 10.49 6.55
N LEU A 8 -0.20 9.30 7.02
CA LEU A 8 -0.84 8.05 6.57
C LEU A 8 -2.33 7.97 6.91
N SER A 9 -2.78 8.74 7.88
CA SER A 9 -4.19 8.80 8.30
C SER A 9 -4.98 9.94 7.64
N SER A 10 -4.37 10.69 6.73
CA SER A 10 -5.04 11.80 6.05
C SER A 10 -6.15 11.33 5.11
N ASP A 11 -7.22 12.10 5.00
CA ASP A 11 -8.29 11.86 4.03
C ASP A 11 -7.82 12.08 2.58
N LYS A 12 -6.73 12.83 2.39
CA LYS A 12 -6.18 13.14 1.06
C LYS A 12 -5.12 12.12 0.68
N ALA A 13 -5.34 11.40 -0.41
CA ALA A 13 -4.41 10.41 -0.93
C ALA A 13 -3.01 10.98 -1.22
N SER A 14 -2.93 12.22 -1.71
CA SER A 14 -1.65 12.89 -1.95
C SER A 14 -0.83 13.08 -0.67
N ILE A 15 -1.49 13.35 0.44
CA ILE A 15 -0.83 13.48 1.75
C ILE A 15 -0.40 12.11 2.27
N ARG A 16 -1.27 11.09 2.15
CA ARG A 16 -0.90 9.71 2.52
C ARG A 16 0.33 9.25 1.75
N LEU A 17 0.36 9.50 0.45
CA LEU A 17 1.49 9.14 -0.41
C LEU A 17 2.77 9.89 0.00
N GLY A 18 2.67 11.18 0.33
CA GLY A 18 3.78 11.95 0.88
C GLY A 18 4.33 11.35 2.17
N GLY A 19 3.44 10.88 3.04
CA GLY A 19 3.81 10.17 4.27
C GLY A 19 4.59 8.88 3.99
N VAL A 20 4.15 8.11 3.00
CA VAL A 20 4.86 6.89 2.57
C VAL A 20 6.29 7.22 2.13
N TYR A 21 6.49 8.17 1.25
CA TYR A 21 7.82 8.51 0.76
C TYR A 21 8.72 9.12 1.85
N THR A 22 8.15 9.88 2.77
CA THR A 22 8.91 10.39 3.92
C THR A 22 9.40 9.24 4.81
N LEU A 23 8.53 8.26 5.09
CA LEU A 23 8.89 7.09 5.90
C LEU A 23 9.97 6.24 5.22
N VAL A 24 9.85 6.02 3.92
CA VAL A 24 10.87 5.31 3.12
C VAL A 24 12.22 6.02 3.25
N GLY A 25 12.25 7.33 3.06
CA GLY A 25 13.47 8.13 3.19
C GLY A 25 14.09 8.05 4.59
N LEU A 26 13.26 8.03 5.63
CA LEU A 26 13.75 7.89 7.02
C LEU A 26 14.40 6.53 7.27
N VAL A 27 13.85 5.44 6.74
CA VAL A 27 14.48 4.12 6.86
C VAL A 27 15.86 4.14 6.21
N ASP A 28 15.95 4.70 5.01
CA ASP A 28 17.21 4.75 4.26
C ASP A 28 18.25 5.63 4.98
N GLU A 29 17.82 6.76 5.54
CA GLU A 29 18.70 7.63 6.35
C GLU A 29 19.23 6.91 7.59
N TRP A 30 18.35 6.21 8.33
CA TRP A 30 18.76 5.48 9.53
C TRP A 30 19.71 4.33 9.21
N LEU A 31 19.45 3.58 8.15
CA LEU A 31 20.34 2.49 7.72
C LEU A 31 21.74 3.01 7.32
N ALA A 32 21.82 4.22 6.78
CA ALA A 32 23.06 4.84 6.36
C ALA A 32 23.82 5.57 7.49
N ASP A 33 23.18 5.83 8.62
CA ASP A 33 23.71 6.63 9.71
C ASP A 33 24.61 5.81 10.65
N ASP A 34 25.76 5.38 10.16
CA ASP A 34 26.76 4.64 10.90
C ASP A 34 27.55 5.49 11.91
N LYS A 35 27.47 6.82 11.80
CA LYS A 35 28.16 7.75 12.70
C LYS A 35 27.44 7.92 14.03
N THR A 36 26.12 8.10 13.98
CA THR A 36 25.28 8.28 15.17
C THR A 36 24.96 6.95 15.84
N ILE A 37 24.67 5.92 15.04
CA ILE A 37 24.36 4.56 15.52
C ILE A 37 25.30 3.59 14.79
N PRO A 38 26.48 3.28 15.34
CA PRO A 38 27.46 2.41 14.69
C PRO A 38 27.01 0.97 14.51
N ASN A 39 26.14 0.46 15.41
CA ASN A 39 25.67 -0.91 15.36
C ASN A 39 24.54 -1.06 14.34
N ILE A 40 24.75 -1.88 13.31
CA ILE A 40 23.75 -2.13 12.24
C ILE A 40 22.48 -2.74 12.79
N GLU A 41 22.54 -3.58 13.82
CA GLU A 41 21.38 -4.19 14.45
C GLU A 41 20.44 -3.13 15.07
N GLU A 42 21.02 -2.12 15.71
CA GLU A 42 20.25 -1.01 16.29
C GLU A 42 19.62 -0.16 15.19
N ARG A 43 20.35 0.13 14.11
CA ARG A 43 19.80 0.85 12.95
C ARG A 43 18.64 0.08 12.32
N ARG A 44 18.74 -1.24 12.20
CA ARG A 44 17.67 -2.09 11.70
C ARG A 44 16.43 -2.08 12.59
N LYS A 45 16.61 -2.04 13.92
CA LYS A 45 15.46 -1.94 14.84
C LYS A 45 14.63 -0.68 14.58
N GLU A 46 15.29 0.44 14.38
CA GLU A 46 14.61 1.71 14.06
C GLU A 46 13.87 1.61 12.71
N GLY A 47 14.52 1.07 11.70
CA GLY A 47 13.91 0.84 10.39
C GLY A 47 12.75 -0.13 10.47
N GLN A 48 12.86 -1.19 11.25
CA GLN A 48 11.81 -2.19 11.41
C GLN A 48 10.51 -1.61 11.94
N VAL A 49 10.57 -0.61 12.80
CA VAL A 49 9.36 0.08 13.31
C VAL A 49 8.59 0.70 12.15
N ILE A 50 9.26 1.35 11.22
CA ILE A 50 8.61 1.93 10.04
C ILE A 50 8.07 0.83 9.12
N ILE A 51 8.84 -0.22 8.86
CA ILE A 51 8.37 -1.35 8.05
C ILE A 51 7.09 -1.94 8.65
N ASN A 52 7.04 -2.10 9.98
CA ASN A 52 5.84 -2.57 10.68
C ASN A 52 4.64 -1.64 10.46
N ASN A 53 4.85 -0.32 10.47
CA ASN A 53 3.77 0.64 10.19
C ASN A 53 3.28 0.56 8.75
N LEU A 54 4.18 0.40 7.78
CA LEU A 54 3.80 0.25 6.38
C LEU A 54 3.04 -1.07 6.14
N CYS A 55 3.49 -2.16 6.75
CA CYS A 55 2.78 -3.44 6.69
C CYS A 55 1.40 -3.37 7.36
N ALA A 56 1.30 -2.67 8.50
CA ALA A 56 0.02 -2.44 9.17
C ALA A 56 -0.95 -1.64 8.29
N TYR A 57 -0.46 -0.67 7.56
CA TYR A 57 -1.25 0.06 6.58
C TYR A 57 -1.80 -0.87 5.48
N ILE A 58 -0.96 -1.73 4.93
CA ILE A 58 -1.36 -2.72 3.92
C ILE A 58 -2.42 -3.69 4.45
N ARG A 59 -2.35 -4.08 5.74
CA ARG A 59 -3.34 -4.96 6.38
C ARG A 59 -4.63 -4.24 6.78
N SER A 60 -4.63 -2.91 6.80
CA SER A 60 -5.79 -2.16 7.27
C SER A 60 -6.99 -2.38 6.34
N PRO A 61 -8.21 -2.54 6.90
CA PRO A 61 -9.41 -2.71 6.10
C PRO A 61 -9.70 -1.50 5.23
N PHE A 62 -10.18 -1.76 4.01
CA PHE A 62 -10.68 -0.73 3.11
C PHE A 62 -12.01 -1.20 2.51
N LEU A 63 -13.10 -0.58 2.92
CA LEU A 63 -14.44 -1.09 2.60
C LEU A 63 -14.73 -1.17 1.11
N LEU A 64 -14.26 -0.21 0.32
CA LEU A 64 -14.49 -0.20 -1.12
C LEU A 64 -13.76 -1.33 -1.85
N ALA A 65 -12.79 -1.96 -1.21
CA ALA A 65 -12.08 -3.12 -1.77
C ALA A 65 -13.02 -4.29 -2.07
N GLU A 66 -14.10 -4.45 -1.29
CA GLU A 66 -15.10 -5.50 -1.49
C GLU A 66 -15.96 -5.26 -2.74
N ARG A 67 -16.03 -4.02 -3.21
CA ARG A 67 -16.81 -3.61 -4.37
C ARG A 67 -15.95 -3.38 -5.62
N THR A 68 -14.77 -3.93 -5.68
CA THR A 68 -13.80 -3.72 -6.76
C THR A 68 -14.39 -4.06 -8.12
N LYS A 69 -15.06 -5.22 -8.27
CA LYS A 69 -15.66 -5.64 -9.53
C LYS A 69 -16.74 -4.68 -9.99
N GLN A 70 -17.56 -4.19 -9.06
CA GLN A 70 -18.65 -3.26 -9.37
C GLN A 70 -18.08 -1.89 -9.78
N LEU A 71 -17.08 -1.39 -9.08
CA LEU A 71 -16.49 -0.07 -9.31
C LEU A 71 -15.58 -0.03 -10.54
N ASP A 72 -14.95 -1.15 -10.90
CA ASP A 72 -14.12 -1.25 -12.09
C ASP A 72 -14.95 -1.43 -13.37
N ALA A 73 -16.19 -1.86 -13.25
CA ALA A 73 -17.09 -1.95 -14.37
C ALA A 73 -17.56 -0.55 -14.81
N PRO A 74 -17.84 -0.34 -16.12
CA PRO A 74 -18.46 0.90 -16.57
C PRO A 74 -19.81 1.13 -15.88
N TYR A 75 -20.12 2.37 -15.59
CA TYR A 75 -21.45 2.71 -15.07
C TYR A 75 -22.52 2.38 -16.11
N ALA A 76 -23.48 1.51 -15.73
CA ALA A 76 -24.47 1.01 -16.67
C ALA A 76 -25.51 2.09 -17.01
N LYS A 77 -25.64 2.42 -18.30
CA LYS A 77 -26.64 3.38 -18.80
C LYS A 77 -28.06 2.94 -18.48
N ASP A 78 -28.30 1.62 -18.39
CA ASP A 78 -29.62 1.05 -18.12
C ASP A 78 -30.11 1.30 -16.69
N LEU A 79 -29.26 1.72 -15.78
CA LEU A 79 -29.63 2.04 -14.41
C LEU A 79 -30.63 3.19 -14.32
N GLN A 80 -30.70 4.06 -15.33
CA GLN A 80 -31.69 5.13 -15.37
C GLN A 80 -33.12 4.60 -15.24
N LYS A 81 -33.41 3.42 -15.79
CA LYS A 81 -34.70 2.75 -15.67
C LYS A 81 -35.05 2.36 -14.23
N ASN A 82 -34.02 2.03 -13.42
CA ASN A 82 -34.20 1.65 -12.03
C ASN A 82 -34.62 2.82 -11.12
N PHE A 83 -34.48 4.05 -11.59
CA PHE A 83 -34.90 5.25 -10.88
C PHE A 83 -36.25 5.78 -11.34
N GLY A 84 -37.02 5.00 -12.11
CA GLY A 84 -38.33 5.38 -12.58
C GLY A 84 -38.38 6.61 -13.48
N GLY A 85 -37.27 6.91 -14.16
CA GLY A 85 -37.15 8.12 -14.99
C GLY A 85 -36.75 9.39 -14.22
N ASP A 86 -36.45 9.28 -12.92
CA ASP A 86 -35.96 10.40 -12.12
C ASP A 86 -34.50 10.68 -12.47
N ILE A 87 -34.28 11.70 -13.31
CA ILE A 87 -32.95 12.07 -13.80
C ILE A 87 -32.05 12.59 -12.69
N GLU A 88 -32.60 13.31 -11.71
CA GLU A 88 -31.82 13.86 -10.59
C GLU A 88 -31.21 12.73 -9.73
N LYS A 89 -32.04 11.75 -9.38
CA LYS A 89 -31.56 10.57 -8.62
C LYS A 89 -30.53 9.76 -9.41
N PHE A 90 -30.76 9.58 -10.70
CA PHE A 90 -29.80 8.90 -11.57
C PHE A 90 -28.45 9.64 -11.60
N ASN A 91 -28.46 10.96 -11.75
CA ASN A 91 -27.24 11.78 -11.77
C ASN A 91 -26.52 11.77 -10.43
N GLU A 92 -27.24 11.79 -9.31
CA GLU A 92 -26.66 11.66 -7.98
C GLU A 92 -25.98 10.30 -7.80
N ASP A 93 -26.64 9.21 -8.17
CA ASP A 93 -26.06 7.87 -8.09
C ASP A 93 -24.80 7.75 -8.95
N LYS A 94 -24.85 8.27 -10.17
CA LYS A 94 -23.69 8.30 -11.06
C LYS A 94 -22.54 9.07 -10.48
N GLN A 95 -22.81 10.20 -9.81
CA GLN A 95 -21.81 11.01 -9.14
C GLN A 95 -21.19 10.27 -7.95
N TYR A 96 -22.01 9.61 -7.12
CA TYR A 96 -21.51 8.78 -6.02
C TYR A 96 -20.62 7.64 -6.54
N PHE A 97 -21.05 6.97 -7.60
CA PHE A 97 -20.26 5.91 -8.23
C PHE A 97 -18.88 6.45 -8.67
N ALA A 98 -18.83 7.61 -9.30
CA ALA A 98 -17.59 8.22 -9.74
C ALA A 98 -16.68 8.59 -8.57
N GLN A 99 -17.24 9.10 -7.48
CA GLN A 99 -16.49 9.43 -6.25
C GLN A 99 -15.91 8.17 -5.60
N GLU A 100 -16.69 7.11 -5.46
CA GLU A 100 -16.24 5.84 -4.88
C GLU A 100 -15.18 5.17 -5.75
N LYS A 101 -15.34 5.22 -7.06
CA LYS A 101 -14.36 4.71 -8.03
C LYS A 101 -13.03 5.47 -7.90
N ALA A 102 -13.07 6.78 -7.79
CA ALA A 102 -11.89 7.61 -7.59
C ALA A 102 -11.20 7.30 -6.26
N ALA A 103 -11.95 7.15 -5.18
CA ALA A 103 -11.41 6.79 -3.87
C ALA A 103 -10.75 5.41 -3.87
N LEU A 104 -11.34 4.43 -4.54
CA LEU A 104 -10.75 3.10 -4.70
C LEU A 104 -9.41 3.17 -5.46
N GLU A 105 -9.37 3.90 -6.56
CA GLU A 105 -8.17 4.05 -7.36
C GLU A 105 -7.04 4.78 -6.61
N GLU A 106 -7.38 5.83 -5.88
CA GLU A 106 -6.42 6.55 -5.04
C GLU A 106 -5.80 5.64 -3.98
N GLU A 107 -6.61 4.82 -3.32
CA GLU A 107 -6.11 3.90 -2.30
C GLU A 107 -5.24 2.79 -2.91
N ARG A 108 -5.62 2.27 -4.07
CA ARG A 108 -4.76 1.34 -4.82
C ARG A 108 -3.39 1.94 -5.07
N GLN A 109 -3.33 3.18 -5.52
CA GLN A 109 -2.07 3.87 -5.80
C GLN A 109 -1.19 4.01 -4.55
N VAL A 110 -1.77 4.37 -3.42
CA VAL A 110 -1.02 4.47 -2.15
C VAL A 110 -0.43 3.11 -1.77
N ARG A 111 -1.24 2.06 -1.78
CA ARG A 111 -0.81 0.72 -1.38
C ARG A 111 0.19 0.12 -2.37
N GLN A 112 -0.02 0.30 -3.66
CA GLN A 112 0.94 -0.13 -4.69
C GLN A 112 2.27 0.62 -4.58
N SER A 113 2.26 1.88 -4.17
CA SER A 113 3.49 2.64 -3.93
C SER A 113 4.28 2.08 -2.76
N ILE A 114 3.62 1.65 -1.69
CA ILE A 114 4.28 0.97 -0.57
C ILE A 114 4.96 -0.32 -1.05
N ILE A 115 4.24 -1.16 -1.77
CA ILE A 115 4.78 -2.43 -2.29
C ILE A 115 5.94 -2.19 -3.26
N LYS A 116 5.82 -1.20 -4.13
CA LYS A 116 6.87 -0.82 -5.06
C LYS A 116 8.15 -0.38 -4.34
N GLU A 117 8.03 0.47 -3.34
CA GLU A 117 9.18 0.91 -2.54
C GLU A 117 9.84 -0.26 -1.80
N MET A 118 9.04 -1.15 -1.22
CA MET A 118 9.58 -2.38 -0.61
C MET A 118 10.35 -3.20 -1.64
N ARG A 119 9.78 -3.44 -2.80
CA ARG A 119 10.41 -4.23 -3.88
C ARG A 119 11.74 -3.61 -4.32
N GLU A 120 11.77 -2.31 -4.55
CA GLU A 120 12.97 -1.60 -4.98
C GLU A 120 14.10 -1.71 -3.95
N HIS A 121 13.76 -1.82 -2.66
CA HIS A 121 14.73 -1.95 -1.56
C HIS A 121 15.03 -3.40 -1.19
N LEU A 122 14.32 -4.37 -1.75
CA LEU A 122 14.54 -5.81 -1.52
C LEU A 122 15.52 -6.44 -2.50
N SER A 123 16.05 -5.66 -3.41
CA SER A 123 17.02 -6.15 -4.39
C SER A 123 18.07 -5.09 -4.69
N LYS A 124 19.28 -5.57 -4.97
CA LYS A 124 20.35 -4.75 -5.49
C LYS A 124 20.77 -5.31 -6.86
N ASN A 125 20.62 -4.50 -7.91
CA ASN A 125 20.98 -4.89 -9.28
C ASN A 125 20.28 -6.20 -9.74
N TYR A 126 19.02 -6.39 -9.37
CA TYR A 126 18.15 -7.52 -9.78
C TYR A 126 18.68 -8.93 -9.43
N SER A 127 19.73 -9.06 -8.65
CA SER A 127 20.34 -10.37 -8.39
C SER A 127 20.89 -10.57 -6.98
N LYS A 128 20.74 -9.58 -6.11
CA LYS A 128 21.32 -9.62 -4.75
C LYS A 128 20.38 -8.98 -3.73
N SER A 129 20.57 -9.35 -2.47
CA SER A 129 19.88 -8.72 -1.35
C SER A 129 20.02 -7.20 -1.37
N GLY A 130 18.93 -6.51 -1.16
CA GLY A 130 18.88 -5.07 -1.03
C GLY A 130 18.97 -4.61 0.43
N PRO A 131 18.93 -3.28 0.66
CA PRO A 131 19.08 -2.72 2.01
C PRO A 131 17.95 -3.11 2.96
N TRP A 132 16.79 -3.52 2.47
CA TRP A 132 15.63 -3.90 3.27
C TRP A 132 15.40 -5.41 3.33
N SER A 133 16.31 -6.22 2.80
CA SER A 133 16.14 -7.67 2.71
C SER A 133 16.15 -8.39 4.06
N ASP A 134 16.69 -7.76 5.10
CA ASP A 134 16.75 -8.34 6.45
C ASP A 134 15.67 -7.84 7.40
N PHE A 135 14.71 -7.02 6.93
CA PHE A 135 13.54 -6.68 7.71
C PHE A 135 12.49 -7.79 7.68
N ASP A 136 11.71 -7.89 8.76
CA ASP A 136 10.55 -8.75 8.81
C ASP A 136 9.33 -8.05 8.19
N TYR A 137 8.51 -8.80 7.47
CA TYR A 137 7.32 -8.30 6.78
C TYR A 137 6.10 -9.12 7.20
N ASP A 138 5.17 -8.47 7.88
CA ASP A 138 3.92 -9.09 8.30
C ASP A 138 2.77 -8.63 7.40
N PHE A 139 2.41 -9.46 6.44
CA PHE A 139 1.25 -9.29 5.56
C PHE A 139 0.11 -10.25 5.92
N SER A 140 0.11 -10.77 7.15
CA SER A 140 -0.93 -11.71 7.57
C SER A 140 -2.32 -11.08 7.44
N ASP A 141 -3.24 -11.84 6.88
CA ASP A 141 -4.63 -11.44 6.62
C ASP A 141 -4.78 -10.20 5.71
N ALA A 142 -3.73 -9.78 5.04
CA ALA A 142 -3.80 -8.67 4.10
C ALA A 142 -4.69 -9.00 2.91
N HIS A 143 -5.53 -8.05 2.51
CA HIS A 143 -6.31 -8.14 1.28
C HIS A 143 -5.67 -7.27 0.20
N PHE A 144 -4.94 -7.92 -0.71
CA PHE A 144 -4.33 -7.24 -1.86
C PHE A 144 -5.37 -7.14 -2.98
N PHE A 145 -6.17 -6.08 -2.95
CA PHE A 145 -7.23 -5.81 -3.94
C PHE A 145 -6.71 -5.06 -5.18
N TYR A 146 -5.41 -5.08 -5.37
CA TYR A 146 -4.64 -4.49 -6.46
C TYR A 146 -3.55 -5.46 -6.86
N PRO A 147 -3.02 -5.38 -8.10
CA PRO A 147 -1.89 -6.20 -8.48
C PRO A 147 -0.66 -5.93 -7.63
N VAL A 148 0.01 -6.97 -7.19
CA VAL A 148 1.27 -6.89 -6.45
C VAL A 148 2.38 -7.60 -7.21
N ASN A 149 3.57 -7.04 -7.18
CA ASN A 149 4.74 -7.57 -7.85
C ASN A 149 5.92 -7.57 -6.89
N PHE A 150 6.37 -8.78 -6.53
CA PHE A 150 7.55 -9.03 -5.72
C PHE A 150 8.66 -9.73 -6.53
N ASN A 151 8.60 -9.66 -7.86
CA ASN A 151 9.65 -10.25 -8.70
C ASN A 151 11.02 -9.69 -8.33
N ASP A 152 12.01 -10.56 -8.34
CA ASP A 152 13.39 -10.21 -7.99
C ASP A 152 13.59 -9.66 -6.57
N SER A 153 12.63 -9.90 -5.67
CA SER A 153 12.74 -9.54 -4.27
C SER A 153 13.50 -10.62 -3.50
N TYR A 154 14.46 -10.18 -2.71
CA TYR A 154 15.30 -11.05 -1.90
C TYR A 154 14.99 -10.81 -0.42
N PHE A 155 14.40 -11.80 0.19
CA PHE A 155 14.15 -11.84 1.64
C PHE A 155 15.27 -12.67 2.28
N GLY A 156 16.15 -12.01 3.02
CA GLY A 156 17.35 -12.63 3.59
C GLY A 156 17.03 -13.57 4.75
N THR A 157 17.49 -13.20 5.95
CA THR A 157 17.19 -13.96 7.17
C THR A 157 15.85 -13.60 7.80
N SER A 158 15.10 -12.73 7.15
CA SER A 158 13.83 -12.17 7.62
C SER A 158 12.69 -13.18 7.59
N ILE A 159 11.66 -12.89 8.39
CA ILE A 159 10.39 -13.61 8.38
C ILE A 159 9.41 -12.80 7.50
N VAL A 160 8.85 -13.48 6.50
CA VAL A 160 7.79 -12.92 5.66
C VAL A 160 6.53 -13.73 5.87
N ASN A 161 5.48 -13.10 6.38
CA ASN A 161 4.24 -13.77 6.73
C ASN A 161 3.09 -13.31 5.81
N PHE A 162 2.59 -14.23 5.00
CA PHE A 162 1.41 -14.04 4.15
C PHE A 162 0.23 -14.91 4.62
N SER A 163 0.24 -15.42 5.85
CA SER A 163 -0.84 -16.28 6.35
C SER A 163 -2.18 -15.57 6.26
N GLY A 164 -3.17 -16.22 5.62
CA GLY A 164 -4.51 -15.65 5.47
C GLY A 164 -4.62 -14.50 4.47
N ALA A 165 -3.53 -14.14 3.80
CA ALA A 165 -3.57 -13.09 2.78
C ALA A 165 -4.33 -13.54 1.53
N THR A 166 -5.03 -12.61 0.90
CA THR A 166 -5.74 -12.82 -0.36
C THR A 166 -5.18 -11.92 -1.44
N PHE A 167 -5.08 -12.45 -2.65
CA PHE A 167 -4.48 -11.74 -3.79
C PHE A 167 -5.45 -11.73 -4.96
N THR A 168 -5.63 -10.58 -5.60
CA THR A 168 -6.29 -10.47 -6.90
C THR A 168 -5.37 -10.93 -8.01
N GLN A 169 -4.13 -10.45 -7.98
CA GLN A 169 -3.06 -10.84 -8.91
C GLN A 169 -1.72 -10.65 -8.21
N ALA A 170 -0.85 -11.63 -8.26
CA ALA A 170 0.47 -11.55 -7.64
C ALA A 170 1.53 -12.21 -8.48
N ASP A 171 2.70 -11.56 -8.57
CA ASP A 171 3.93 -12.08 -9.15
C ASP A 171 5.00 -12.15 -8.05
N PHE A 172 5.68 -13.25 -7.99
CA PHE A 172 6.76 -13.49 -7.01
C PHE A 172 8.07 -13.87 -7.67
#